data_616f5cef7fff9f652906d16e292df2ce
#
_entry.id   616f5cef7fff9f652906d16e292df2ce
#
_cell.length_a   1.000
_cell.length_b   1.000
_cell.length_c   1.000
_cell.angle_alpha   90.00
_cell.angle_beta   90.00
_cell.angle_gamma   90.00
#
_symmetry.space_group_name_H-M   'P 1'
#
loop_
_entity.id
_entity.type
_entity.pdbx_description
1 polymer ?
#
loop_
_entity_poly.entity_id
_entity_poly.type
_entity_poly.pdbx_seq_one_letter_code
_entity_poly.pdbx_strand_id
1 'polypeptide(L)'
;MSKNKNLSSPLHLSPQPTLKIGKSERTRTAILNAALDFIWAHPFRDITVNSLMAPTGVGRSAFYQYFKDLHEVMEALLEMLQDEIFIAAKPWIAGTGDPIFLMHESLAGLIRVAYQRGPIYRAFVDAAATDKRFEKAWNQFLNGFDDAACTRIEADQEQGLIPIFDARTVAIALNRLDTATLVEAFGQHPRSQPEPVRDALTRIWVSTLYGSDWVGGEFSNLVRT
;
A
#
# COMPACT_ATOMS: atom_id res chain seq x y z
N MET A 1 -65.65 -4.10 16.53
CA MET A 1 -64.96 -5.40 16.58
C MET A 1 -64.39 -5.71 15.20
N SER A 2 -63.12 -5.59 15.00
CA SER A 2 -62.39 -6.39 14.02
C SER A 2 -60.90 -6.20 14.26
N LYS A 3 -60.23 -7.28 14.55
CA LYS A 3 -58.80 -7.38 14.82
C LYS A 3 -58.04 -7.50 13.51
N ASN A 4 -57.13 -6.59 13.23
CA ASN A 4 -56.08 -6.83 12.20
C ASN A 4 -54.77 -7.09 12.89
N LYS A 5 -54.35 -8.35 12.85
CA LYS A 5 -52.98 -8.80 13.14
C LYS A 5 -52.21 -8.74 11.80
N ASN A 6 -51.26 -7.86 11.71
CA ASN A 6 -50.18 -8.01 10.73
C ASN A 6 -48.91 -8.44 11.47
N LEU A 7 -48.60 -9.72 11.34
CA LEU A 7 -47.28 -10.28 11.68
C LEU A 7 -46.31 -9.94 10.55
N SER A 8 -45.36 -9.09 10.85
CA SER A 8 -44.17 -8.91 10.01
C SER A 8 -43.19 -10.05 10.31
N SER A 9 -43.04 -10.96 9.37
CA SER A 9 -41.98 -11.98 9.41
C SER A 9 -40.62 -11.33 9.29
N PRO A 10 -39.61 -11.74 10.08
CA PRO A 10 -38.23 -11.25 9.90
C PRO A 10 -37.66 -11.82 8.62
N LEU A 11 -37.11 -10.93 7.78
CA LEU A 11 -36.30 -11.26 6.61
C LEU A 11 -35.08 -12.09 7.04
N HIS A 12 -35.13 -13.37 6.71
CA HIS A 12 -33.98 -14.27 6.81
C HIS A 12 -32.96 -13.85 5.73
N LEU A 13 -31.93 -13.11 6.15
CA LEU A 13 -30.72 -12.90 5.34
C LEU A 13 -30.01 -14.25 5.23
N SER A 14 -30.08 -14.85 4.06
CA SER A 14 -29.28 -16.04 3.73
C SER A 14 -27.80 -15.71 3.88
N PRO A 15 -26.99 -16.58 4.53
CA PRO A 15 -25.55 -16.35 4.65
C PRO A 15 -24.96 -16.29 3.24
N GLN A 16 -24.25 -15.20 2.94
CA GLN A 16 -23.44 -15.07 1.74
C GLN A 16 -22.50 -16.27 1.63
N PRO A 17 -22.32 -16.88 0.45
CA PRO A 17 -21.41 -17.99 0.29
C PRO A 17 -19.99 -17.50 0.57
N THR A 18 -19.40 -17.91 1.67
CA THR A 18 -17.97 -17.81 1.92
C THR A 18 -17.28 -18.61 0.83
N LEU A 19 -16.62 -17.92 -0.12
CA LEU A 19 -15.75 -18.53 -1.12
C LEU A 19 -14.76 -19.42 -0.36
N LYS A 20 -14.88 -20.74 -0.52
CA LYS A 20 -13.95 -21.71 0.06
C LYS A 20 -12.63 -21.56 -0.69
N ILE A 21 -11.69 -20.79 -0.08
CA ILE A 21 -10.31 -20.71 -0.56
C ILE A 21 -9.77 -22.14 -0.70
N GLY A 22 -9.32 -22.50 -1.89
CA GLY A 22 -8.83 -23.83 -2.19
C GLY A 22 -7.57 -24.17 -1.35
N LYS A 23 -7.29 -25.47 -1.14
CA LYS A 23 -6.10 -25.91 -0.38
C LYS A 23 -4.81 -25.32 -0.96
N SER A 24 -4.71 -25.25 -2.26
CA SER A 24 -3.57 -24.68 -2.99
C SER A 24 -3.36 -23.19 -2.63
N GLU A 25 -4.41 -22.42 -2.68
CA GLU A 25 -4.36 -20.98 -2.39
C GLU A 25 -4.02 -20.69 -0.92
N ARG A 26 -4.52 -21.52 0.01
CA ARG A 26 -4.14 -21.42 1.43
C ARG A 26 -2.65 -21.67 1.64
N THR A 27 -2.08 -22.65 0.95
CA THR A 27 -0.64 -22.95 1.08
C THR A 27 0.19 -21.82 0.47
N ARG A 28 -0.18 -21.29 -0.69
CA ARG A 28 0.50 -20.13 -1.29
C ARG A 28 0.48 -18.93 -0.35
N THR A 29 -0.68 -18.61 0.20
CA THR A 29 -0.85 -17.51 1.18
C THR A 29 -0.03 -17.74 2.45
N ALA A 30 0.03 -18.98 2.96
CA ALA A 30 0.85 -19.31 4.13
C ALA A 30 2.34 -19.08 3.87
N ILE A 31 2.84 -19.39 2.67
CA ILE A 31 4.23 -19.11 2.28
C ILE A 31 4.49 -17.61 2.22
N LEU A 32 3.60 -16.81 1.63
CA LEU A 32 3.74 -15.36 1.56
C LEU A 32 3.70 -14.71 2.95
N ASN A 33 2.80 -15.16 3.82
CA ASN A 33 2.76 -14.67 5.20
C ASN A 33 4.04 -15.02 5.98
N ALA A 34 4.54 -16.25 5.84
CA ALA A 34 5.80 -16.64 6.46
C ALA A 34 6.99 -15.83 5.93
N ALA A 35 6.99 -15.43 4.66
CA ALA A 35 8.01 -14.56 4.09
C ALA A 35 7.91 -13.14 4.68
N LEU A 36 6.72 -12.60 4.80
CA LEU A 36 6.49 -11.30 5.43
C LEU A 36 6.94 -11.31 6.89
N ASP A 37 6.57 -12.33 7.67
CA ASP A 37 6.98 -12.49 9.06
C ASP A 37 8.50 -12.61 9.19
N PHE A 38 9.15 -13.34 8.25
CA PHE A 38 10.60 -13.46 8.24
C PHE A 38 11.29 -12.12 8.03
N ILE A 39 10.88 -11.33 7.03
CA ILE A 39 11.50 -10.03 6.74
C ILE A 39 11.17 -8.94 7.78
N TRP A 40 10.18 -9.14 8.65
CA TRP A 40 10.01 -8.33 9.85
C TRP A 40 11.14 -8.53 10.86
N ALA A 41 11.61 -9.76 11.01
CA ALA A 41 12.58 -10.15 12.04
C ALA A 41 14.03 -10.17 11.51
N HIS A 42 14.23 -10.43 10.21
CA HIS A 42 15.52 -10.69 9.59
C HIS A 42 15.68 -9.99 8.24
N PRO A 43 16.91 -9.63 7.81
CA PRO A 43 17.18 -9.18 6.46
C PRO A 43 16.80 -10.25 5.42
N PHE A 44 16.32 -9.84 4.24
CA PHE A 44 15.97 -10.77 3.17
C PHE A 44 17.13 -11.68 2.76
N ARG A 45 18.37 -11.20 2.77
CA ARG A 45 19.56 -12.00 2.40
C ARG A 45 19.76 -13.25 3.25
N ASP A 46 19.15 -13.33 4.43
CA ASP A 46 19.28 -14.46 5.36
C ASP A 46 18.17 -15.51 5.17
N ILE A 47 17.20 -15.23 4.27
CA ILE A 47 16.09 -16.16 4.01
C ILE A 47 16.57 -17.39 3.22
N THR A 48 16.07 -18.54 3.61
CA THR A 48 16.23 -19.79 2.88
C THR A 48 14.89 -20.47 2.70
N VAL A 49 14.74 -21.36 1.70
CA VAL A 49 13.50 -22.13 1.55
C VAL A 49 13.18 -22.94 2.82
N ASN A 50 14.20 -23.41 3.53
CA ASN A 50 14.00 -24.18 4.76
C ASN A 50 13.47 -23.26 5.91
N SER A 51 14.09 -22.10 6.13
CA SER A 51 13.62 -21.16 7.16
C SER A 51 12.22 -20.63 6.86
N LEU A 52 11.92 -20.41 5.57
CA LEU A 52 10.61 -19.96 5.11
C LEU A 52 9.52 -21.00 5.31
N MET A 53 9.83 -22.29 5.02
CA MET A 53 8.81 -23.36 5.09
C MET A 53 8.60 -23.90 6.51
N ALA A 54 9.57 -23.75 7.41
CA ALA A 54 9.49 -24.27 8.78
C ALA A 54 8.20 -23.87 9.52
N PRO A 55 7.77 -22.59 9.55
CA PRO A 55 6.57 -22.19 10.25
C PRO A 55 5.25 -22.58 9.55
N THR A 56 5.30 -22.93 8.25
CA THR A 56 4.08 -23.23 7.49
C THR A 56 3.50 -24.63 7.76
N GLY A 57 4.27 -25.51 8.40
CA GLY A 57 3.90 -26.92 8.61
C GLY A 57 3.90 -27.75 7.32
N VAL A 58 4.41 -27.21 6.19
CA VAL A 58 4.44 -27.86 4.88
C VAL A 58 5.89 -28.13 4.48
N GLY A 59 6.15 -29.30 3.90
CA GLY A 59 7.52 -29.68 3.53
C GLY A 59 8.10 -28.83 2.38
N ARG A 60 9.44 -28.75 2.34
CA ARG A 60 10.20 -28.03 1.31
C ARG A 60 9.79 -28.35 -0.12
N SER A 61 9.43 -29.59 -0.43
CA SER A 61 8.98 -30.00 -1.77
C SER A 61 7.72 -29.29 -2.23
N ALA A 62 6.85 -28.90 -1.28
CA ALA A 62 5.65 -28.15 -1.60
C ALA A 62 5.96 -26.71 -2.02
N PHE A 63 7.06 -26.11 -1.56
CA PHE A 63 7.47 -24.77 -1.99
C PHE A 63 7.55 -24.67 -3.52
N TYR A 64 8.23 -25.63 -4.14
CA TYR A 64 8.48 -25.63 -5.59
C TYR A 64 7.23 -25.92 -6.45
N GLN A 65 6.09 -26.23 -5.82
CA GLN A 65 4.79 -26.29 -6.51
C GLN A 65 4.16 -24.89 -6.67
N TYR A 66 4.57 -23.93 -5.87
CA TYR A 66 4.00 -22.58 -5.83
C TYR A 66 4.94 -21.50 -6.30
N PHE A 67 6.23 -21.65 -6.06
CA PHE A 67 7.26 -20.66 -6.36
C PHE A 67 8.52 -21.36 -6.89
N LYS A 68 9.08 -20.79 -7.93
CA LYS A 68 10.31 -21.28 -8.56
C LYS A 68 11.53 -21.04 -7.65
N ASP A 69 11.58 -19.88 -7.03
CA ASP A 69 12.66 -19.43 -6.16
C ASP A 69 12.16 -18.37 -5.14
N LEU A 70 13.04 -17.92 -4.27
CA LEU A 70 12.72 -16.90 -3.28
C LEU A 70 12.48 -15.52 -3.90
N HIS A 71 13.03 -15.24 -5.09
CA HIS A 71 12.74 -13.99 -5.79
C HIS A 71 11.26 -13.92 -6.18
N GLU A 72 10.70 -15.03 -6.70
CA GLU A 72 9.29 -15.08 -7.08
C GLU A 72 8.35 -14.88 -5.88
N VAL A 73 8.75 -15.35 -4.68
CA VAL A 73 8.04 -15.05 -3.43
C VAL A 73 8.04 -13.55 -3.13
N MET A 74 9.21 -12.91 -3.26
CA MET A 74 9.33 -11.48 -3.00
C MET A 74 8.61 -10.64 -4.06
N GLU A 75 8.70 -11.01 -5.33
CA GLU A 75 7.94 -10.37 -6.41
C GLU A 75 6.44 -10.43 -6.14
N ALA A 76 5.92 -11.58 -5.68
CA ALA A 76 4.51 -11.71 -5.31
C ALA A 76 4.12 -10.85 -4.09
N LEU A 77 5.02 -10.66 -3.12
CA LEU A 77 4.81 -9.71 -2.02
C LEU A 77 4.80 -8.25 -2.52
N LEU A 78 5.66 -7.92 -3.49
CA LEU A 78 5.70 -6.58 -4.09
C LEU A 78 4.43 -6.29 -4.89
N GLU A 79 3.94 -7.26 -5.67
CA GLU A 79 2.67 -7.15 -6.40
C GLU A 79 1.50 -6.91 -5.44
N MET A 80 1.41 -7.68 -4.34
CA MET A 80 0.42 -7.46 -3.29
C MET A 80 0.50 -6.05 -2.71
N LEU A 81 1.71 -5.58 -2.40
CA LEU A 81 1.94 -4.23 -1.88
C LEU A 81 1.49 -3.18 -2.89
N GLN A 82 1.82 -3.36 -4.16
CA GLN A 82 1.43 -2.46 -5.25
C GLN A 82 -0.09 -2.33 -5.35
N ASP A 83 -0.81 -3.45 -5.35
CA ASP A 83 -2.27 -3.48 -5.41
C ASP A 83 -2.90 -2.76 -4.21
N GLU A 84 -2.43 -3.06 -2.99
CA GLU A 84 -2.91 -2.41 -1.77
C GLU A 84 -2.69 -0.88 -1.80
N ILE A 85 -1.54 -0.41 -2.33
CA ILE A 85 -1.24 1.02 -2.46
C ILE A 85 -2.10 1.68 -3.54
N PHE A 86 -2.28 1.05 -4.71
CA PHE A 86 -3.14 1.61 -5.75
C PHE A 86 -4.60 1.77 -5.28
N ILE A 87 -5.10 0.79 -4.51
CA ILE A 87 -6.42 0.90 -3.87
C ILE A 87 -6.45 2.09 -2.89
N ALA A 88 -5.41 2.25 -2.08
CA ALA A 88 -5.30 3.33 -1.11
C ALA A 88 -5.16 4.71 -1.77
N ALA A 89 -4.41 4.81 -2.88
CA ALA A 89 -4.17 6.05 -3.61
C ALA A 89 -5.33 6.44 -4.56
N LYS A 90 -6.26 5.52 -4.83
CA LYS A 90 -7.38 5.73 -5.76
C LYS A 90 -8.20 7.01 -5.49
N PRO A 91 -8.48 7.42 -4.24
CA PRO A 91 -9.21 8.66 -3.99
C PRO A 91 -8.60 9.86 -4.71
N TRP A 92 -7.29 10.08 -4.59
CA TRP A 92 -6.63 11.21 -5.25
C TRP A 92 -6.34 10.95 -6.74
N ILE A 93 -5.87 9.75 -7.10
CA ILE A 93 -5.49 9.45 -8.50
C ILE A 93 -6.70 9.51 -9.45
N ALA A 94 -7.86 9.02 -9.04
CA ALA A 94 -9.03 8.85 -9.90
C ALA A 94 -10.31 9.47 -9.36
N GLY A 95 -10.27 10.09 -8.19
CA GLY A 95 -11.44 10.69 -7.57
C GLY A 95 -11.80 12.05 -8.15
N THR A 96 -13.04 12.44 -7.95
CA THR A 96 -13.59 13.77 -8.27
C THR A 96 -13.98 14.47 -6.98
N GLY A 97 -13.75 15.78 -6.88
CA GLY A 97 -14.05 16.57 -5.70
C GLY A 97 -12.86 17.42 -5.25
N ASP A 98 -12.81 17.79 -3.98
CA ASP A 98 -11.71 18.57 -3.43
C ASP A 98 -10.39 17.76 -3.47
N PRO A 99 -9.41 18.17 -4.28
CA PRO A 99 -8.17 17.43 -4.47
C PRO A 99 -7.34 17.32 -3.19
N ILE A 100 -7.45 18.30 -2.29
CA ILE A 100 -6.72 18.31 -1.02
C ILE A 100 -7.30 17.26 -0.07
N PHE A 101 -8.62 17.20 0.04
CA PHE A 101 -9.30 16.15 0.82
C PHE A 101 -8.97 14.76 0.26
N LEU A 102 -9.02 14.58 -1.06
CA LEU A 102 -8.70 13.31 -1.71
C LEU A 102 -7.22 12.90 -1.50
N MET A 103 -6.30 13.87 -1.50
CA MET A 103 -4.89 13.63 -1.17
C MET A 103 -4.72 13.14 0.27
N HIS A 104 -5.39 13.80 1.23
CA HIS A 104 -5.35 13.39 2.64
C HIS A 104 -5.84 11.94 2.81
N GLU A 105 -6.97 11.57 2.21
CA GLU A 105 -7.51 10.21 2.25
C GLU A 105 -6.55 9.19 1.65
N SER A 106 -5.93 9.53 0.51
CA SER A 106 -4.96 8.66 -0.16
C SER A 106 -3.71 8.45 0.68
N LEU A 107 -3.15 9.49 1.25
CA LEU A 107 -1.98 9.38 2.13
C LEU A 107 -2.32 8.66 3.45
N ALA A 108 -3.50 8.85 4.02
CA ALA A 108 -3.94 8.07 5.16
C ALA A 108 -4.02 6.57 4.83
N GLY A 109 -4.50 6.23 3.64
CA GLY A 109 -4.51 4.86 3.14
C GLY A 109 -3.09 4.31 2.93
N LEU A 110 -2.21 5.07 2.28
CA LEU A 110 -0.80 4.72 2.05
C LEU A 110 -0.07 4.43 3.37
N ILE A 111 -0.23 5.30 4.37
CA ILE A 111 0.39 5.12 5.69
C ILE A 111 -0.10 3.84 6.36
N ARG A 112 -1.39 3.52 6.27
CA ARG A 112 -1.96 2.28 6.82
C ARG A 112 -1.34 1.05 6.18
N VAL A 113 -1.20 1.03 4.84
CA VAL A 113 -0.55 -0.06 4.12
C VAL A 113 0.92 -0.15 4.50
N ALA A 114 1.66 0.95 4.48
CA ALA A 114 3.08 0.97 4.80
C ALA A 114 3.36 0.55 6.26
N TYR A 115 2.50 0.91 7.20
CA TYR A 115 2.62 0.49 8.60
C TYR A 115 2.54 -1.04 8.76
N GLN A 116 1.79 -1.72 7.89
CA GLN A 116 1.61 -3.18 7.89
C GLN A 116 2.63 -3.90 7.02
N ARG A 117 3.11 -3.27 5.95
CA ARG A 117 3.92 -3.87 4.88
C ARG A 117 5.32 -3.29 4.76
N GLY A 118 5.72 -2.41 5.67
CA GLY A 118 7.01 -1.69 5.61
C GLY A 118 8.24 -2.53 5.32
N PRO A 119 8.41 -3.75 5.87
CA PRO A 119 9.56 -4.60 5.56
C PRO A 119 9.70 -4.97 4.10
N ILE A 120 8.62 -5.00 3.32
CA ILE A 120 8.69 -5.26 1.87
C ILE A 120 9.48 -4.13 1.19
N TYR A 121 9.16 -2.86 1.50
CA TYR A 121 9.91 -1.70 0.99
C TYR A 121 11.40 -1.82 1.31
N ARG A 122 11.73 -2.06 2.57
CA ARG A 122 13.12 -2.19 3.03
C ARG A 122 13.85 -3.33 2.32
N ALA A 123 13.21 -4.51 2.23
CA ALA A 123 13.82 -5.67 1.59
C ALA A 123 14.15 -5.41 0.12
N PHE A 124 13.28 -4.70 -0.62
CA PHE A 124 13.54 -4.34 -2.01
C PHE A 124 14.59 -3.27 -2.15
N VAL A 125 14.58 -2.22 -1.32
CA VAL A 125 15.63 -1.19 -1.33
C VAL A 125 17.01 -1.81 -1.04
N ASP A 126 17.11 -2.68 -0.04
CA ASP A 126 18.37 -3.34 0.32
C ASP A 126 18.86 -4.30 -0.77
N ALA A 127 17.94 -5.07 -1.37
CA ALA A 127 18.29 -6.08 -2.37
C ALA A 127 18.56 -5.47 -3.76
N ALA A 128 17.86 -4.43 -4.16
CA ALA A 128 18.03 -3.77 -5.46
C ALA A 128 19.44 -3.20 -5.68
N ALA A 129 20.13 -2.85 -4.60
CA ALA A 129 21.52 -2.35 -4.68
C ALA A 129 22.53 -3.40 -5.19
N THR A 130 22.23 -4.69 -5.08
CA THR A 130 23.17 -5.78 -5.36
C THR A 130 22.63 -6.84 -6.32
N ASP A 131 21.32 -6.88 -6.56
CA ASP A 131 20.66 -7.88 -7.39
C ASP A 131 19.81 -7.21 -8.48
N LYS A 132 20.19 -7.41 -9.73
CA LYS A 132 19.53 -6.81 -10.91
C LYS A 132 18.07 -7.23 -11.08
N ARG A 133 17.67 -8.40 -10.60
CA ARG A 133 16.26 -8.84 -10.67
C ARG A 133 15.42 -8.03 -9.71
N PHE A 134 15.91 -7.80 -8.49
CA PHE A 134 15.25 -6.91 -7.55
C PHE A 134 15.27 -5.45 -8.00
N GLU A 135 16.39 -4.97 -8.54
CA GLU A 135 16.47 -3.61 -9.13
C GLU A 135 15.41 -3.40 -10.19
N LYS A 136 15.26 -4.34 -11.12
CA LYS A 136 14.25 -4.27 -12.17
C LYS A 136 12.83 -4.25 -11.61
N ALA A 137 12.49 -5.18 -10.71
CA ALA A 137 11.16 -5.26 -10.11
C ALA A 137 10.84 -3.98 -9.32
N TRP A 138 11.81 -3.48 -8.55
CA TRP A 138 11.68 -2.26 -7.79
C TRP A 138 11.46 -1.02 -8.66
N ASN A 139 12.23 -0.87 -9.74
CA ASN A 139 12.05 0.23 -10.69
C ASN A 139 10.69 0.17 -11.40
N GLN A 140 10.20 -1.02 -11.75
CA GLN A 140 8.86 -1.18 -12.33
C GLN A 140 7.77 -0.76 -11.33
N PHE A 141 7.89 -1.18 -10.07
CA PHE A 141 6.99 -0.78 -8.99
C PHE A 141 6.94 0.74 -8.83
N LEU A 142 8.09 1.40 -8.73
CA LEU A 142 8.17 2.85 -8.58
C LEU A 142 7.60 3.60 -9.79
N ASN A 143 7.93 3.16 -11.01
CA ASN A 143 7.45 3.78 -12.23
C ASN A 143 5.92 3.76 -12.36
N GLY A 144 5.26 2.71 -11.89
CA GLY A 144 3.80 2.64 -11.89
C GLY A 144 3.15 3.78 -11.10
N PHE A 145 3.71 4.13 -9.95
CA PHE A 145 3.24 5.26 -9.13
C PHE A 145 3.66 6.61 -9.71
N ASP A 146 4.85 6.71 -10.29
CA ASP A 146 5.31 7.92 -10.98
C ASP A 146 4.38 8.26 -12.15
N ASP A 147 3.97 7.27 -12.94
CA ASP A 147 3.04 7.44 -14.06
C ASP A 147 1.66 7.89 -13.58
N ALA A 148 1.13 7.24 -12.54
CA ALA A 148 -0.18 7.57 -12.00
C ALA A 148 -0.22 8.99 -11.40
N ALA A 149 0.80 9.37 -10.62
CA ALA A 149 0.91 10.71 -10.05
C ALA A 149 1.12 11.78 -11.14
N CYS A 150 1.98 11.52 -12.12
CA CYS A 150 2.20 12.43 -13.26
C CYS A 150 0.89 12.71 -14.00
N THR A 151 0.14 11.66 -14.37
CA THR A 151 -1.15 11.80 -15.06
C THR A 151 -2.15 12.64 -14.26
N ARG A 152 -2.20 12.44 -12.94
CA ARG A 152 -3.09 13.25 -12.10
C ARG A 152 -2.64 14.71 -12.02
N ILE A 153 -1.35 14.97 -11.86
CA ILE A 153 -0.79 16.33 -11.84
C ILE A 153 -1.09 17.06 -13.16
N GLU A 154 -0.86 16.40 -14.30
CA GLU A 154 -1.17 16.96 -15.64
C GLU A 154 -2.66 17.31 -15.76
N ALA A 155 -3.55 16.43 -15.31
CA ALA A 155 -4.98 16.71 -15.34
C ALA A 155 -5.39 17.89 -14.44
N ASP A 156 -4.77 18.05 -13.26
CA ASP A 156 -5.02 19.19 -12.38
C ASP A 156 -4.45 20.50 -12.96
N GLN A 157 -3.32 20.45 -13.70
CA GLN A 157 -2.76 21.57 -14.46
C GLN A 157 -3.68 21.98 -15.60
N GLU A 158 -4.21 21.04 -16.38
CA GLU A 158 -5.15 21.31 -17.47
C GLU A 158 -6.44 21.98 -16.98
N GLN A 159 -6.89 21.61 -15.77
CA GLN A 159 -8.05 22.23 -15.12
C GLN A 159 -7.74 23.58 -14.47
N GLY A 160 -6.48 24.01 -14.44
CA GLY A 160 -6.04 25.25 -13.78
C GLY A 160 -6.09 25.20 -12.26
N LEU A 161 -6.15 24.01 -11.66
CA LEU A 161 -6.16 23.82 -10.21
C LEU A 161 -4.78 24.04 -9.59
N ILE A 162 -3.72 23.82 -10.35
CA ILE A 162 -2.32 23.99 -9.93
C ILE A 162 -1.50 24.68 -11.01
N PRO A 163 -0.37 25.35 -10.68
CA PRO A 163 0.52 25.98 -11.65
C PRO A 163 1.13 24.96 -12.62
N ILE A 164 1.57 25.44 -13.78
CA ILE A 164 2.31 24.64 -14.77
C ILE A 164 3.77 24.49 -14.35
N PHE A 165 4.22 23.26 -14.24
CA PHE A 165 5.60 22.84 -14.01
C PHE A 165 5.81 21.45 -14.62
N ASP A 166 7.02 20.90 -14.59
CA ASP A 166 7.29 19.53 -15.05
C ASP A 166 6.65 18.49 -14.11
N ALA A 167 5.48 17.99 -14.50
CA ALA A 167 4.68 17.06 -13.72
C ALA A 167 5.44 15.77 -13.41
N ARG A 168 6.19 15.24 -14.38
CA ARG A 168 6.95 13.99 -14.24
C ARG A 168 8.04 14.09 -13.17
N THR A 169 8.84 15.14 -13.23
CA THR A 169 9.93 15.34 -12.26
C THR A 169 9.39 15.53 -10.84
N VAL A 170 8.29 16.28 -10.70
CA VAL A 170 7.66 16.49 -9.38
C VAL A 170 7.05 15.19 -8.86
N ALA A 171 6.35 14.41 -9.69
CA ALA A 171 5.81 13.10 -9.32
C ALA A 171 6.91 12.15 -8.80
N ILE A 172 8.03 12.04 -9.54
CA ILE A 172 9.18 11.23 -9.15
C ILE A 172 9.75 11.70 -7.79
N ALA A 173 9.95 13.02 -7.62
CA ALA A 173 10.51 13.56 -6.39
C ALA A 173 9.64 13.25 -5.17
N LEU A 174 8.33 13.44 -5.28
CA LEU A 174 7.37 13.17 -4.22
C LEU A 174 7.30 11.68 -3.88
N ASN A 175 7.21 10.80 -4.87
CA ASN A 175 7.18 9.36 -4.66
C ASN A 175 8.48 8.81 -4.06
N ARG A 176 9.65 9.37 -4.42
CA ARG A 176 10.94 8.98 -3.79
C ARG A 176 11.01 9.45 -2.34
N LEU A 177 10.51 10.64 -2.05
CA LEU A 177 10.39 11.15 -0.68
C LEU A 177 9.48 10.25 0.15
N ASP A 178 8.30 9.88 -0.37
CA ASP A 178 7.40 8.94 0.30
C ASP A 178 8.12 7.62 0.59
N THR A 179 8.73 7.01 -0.43
CA THR A 179 9.45 5.74 -0.29
C THR A 179 10.51 5.80 0.80
N ALA A 180 11.38 6.82 0.79
CA ALA A 180 12.43 6.97 1.79
C ALA A 180 11.86 7.14 3.21
N THR A 181 10.82 7.98 3.34
CA THR A 181 10.14 8.22 4.62
C THR A 181 9.47 6.95 5.16
N LEU A 182 8.80 6.19 4.29
CA LEU A 182 8.10 4.96 4.69
C LEU A 182 9.07 3.84 5.08
N VAL A 183 10.20 3.70 4.39
CA VAL A 183 11.26 2.75 4.76
C VAL A 183 11.83 3.08 6.14
N GLU A 184 12.14 4.35 6.38
CA GLU A 184 12.69 4.81 7.67
C GLU A 184 11.67 4.63 8.80
N ALA A 185 10.42 5.03 8.56
CA ALA A 185 9.40 5.03 9.60
C ALA A 185 8.85 3.63 9.93
N PHE A 186 8.73 2.75 8.94
CA PHE A 186 7.96 1.51 9.07
C PHE A 186 8.70 0.25 8.58
N GLY A 187 9.89 0.38 8.01
CA GLY A 187 10.63 -0.75 7.43
C GLY A 187 11.16 -1.74 8.48
N GLN A 188 11.21 -1.36 9.75
CA GLN A 188 11.72 -2.20 10.84
C GLN A 188 11.10 -1.80 12.19
N HIS A 189 11.34 -2.63 13.21
CA HIS A 189 10.96 -2.29 14.59
C HIS A 189 12.09 -1.53 15.32
N PRO A 190 11.76 -0.60 16.25
CA PRO A 190 10.42 -0.08 16.53
C PRO A 190 9.94 0.84 15.41
N ARG A 191 8.64 0.75 15.05
CA ARG A 191 8.03 1.63 14.04
C ARG A 191 7.73 3.01 14.63
N SER A 192 7.75 4.02 13.77
CA SER A 192 7.27 5.36 14.08
C SER A 192 5.76 5.38 14.32
N GLN A 193 5.26 6.42 15.00
CA GLN A 193 3.82 6.67 15.07
C GLN A 193 3.30 7.06 13.68
N PRO A 194 2.18 6.48 13.22
CA PRO A 194 1.67 6.72 11.85
C PRO A 194 1.22 8.16 11.61
N GLU A 195 0.60 8.80 12.61
CA GLU A 195 -0.01 10.12 12.45
C GLU A 195 1.00 11.22 12.10
N PRO A 196 2.14 11.38 12.81
CA PRO A 196 3.13 12.39 12.44
C PRO A 196 3.72 12.18 11.04
N VAL A 197 3.88 10.93 10.60
CA VAL A 197 4.40 10.60 9.26
C VAL A 197 3.38 10.99 8.19
N ARG A 198 2.10 10.62 8.39
CA ARG A 198 0.99 11.04 7.53
C ARG A 198 0.93 12.56 7.40
N ASP A 199 0.92 13.26 8.53
CA ASP A 199 0.75 14.72 8.56
C ASP A 199 1.91 15.43 7.85
N ALA A 200 3.14 14.92 8.00
CA ALA A 200 4.32 15.44 7.30
C ALA A 200 4.21 15.23 5.78
N LEU A 201 3.89 14.02 5.33
CA LEU A 201 3.73 13.73 3.90
C LEU A 201 2.56 14.51 3.29
N THR A 202 1.41 14.57 3.97
CA THR A 202 0.26 15.35 3.52
C THR A 202 0.64 16.83 3.35
N ARG A 203 1.33 17.41 4.33
CA ARG A 203 1.80 18.80 4.25
C ARG A 203 2.69 19.02 3.03
N ILE A 204 3.64 18.11 2.77
CA ILE A 204 4.59 18.25 1.66
C ILE A 204 3.86 18.15 0.32
N TRP A 205 3.04 17.12 0.12
CA TRP A 205 2.27 16.94 -1.11
C TRP A 205 1.34 18.11 -1.39
N VAL A 206 0.55 18.52 -0.39
CA VAL A 206 -0.42 19.61 -0.53
C VAL A 206 0.28 20.95 -0.80
N SER A 207 1.32 21.28 -0.04
CA SER A 207 2.04 22.55 -0.24
C SER A 207 2.77 22.60 -1.58
N THR A 208 3.26 21.46 -2.07
CA THR A 208 3.96 21.39 -3.36
C THR A 208 3.00 21.56 -4.54
N LEU A 209 1.84 20.93 -4.50
CA LEU A 209 0.90 20.91 -5.63
C LEU A 209 -0.12 22.04 -5.55
N TYR A 210 -0.73 22.27 -4.40
CA TYR A 210 -1.89 23.15 -4.24
C TYR A 210 -1.58 24.47 -3.54
N GLY A 211 -0.33 24.72 -3.15
CA GLY A 211 0.16 25.97 -2.57
C GLY A 211 0.17 26.01 -1.05
N SER A 212 0.91 26.98 -0.50
CA SER A 212 1.16 27.11 0.94
C SER A 212 0.03 27.79 1.74
N ASP A 213 -0.93 28.43 1.10
CA ASP A 213 -2.02 29.17 1.77
C ASP A 213 -2.95 28.24 2.55
N TRP A 214 -2.76 26.94 2.36
CA TRP A 214 -3.50 25.89 3.02
C TRP A 214 -2.90 25.43 4.36
N VAL A 215 -1.84 26.06 4.83
CA VAL A 215 -1.14 25.67 6.06
C VAL A 215 -1.92 26.12 7.29
N GLY A 216 -2.82 25.28 7.80
CA GLY A 216 -3.09 25.27 9.22
C GLY A 216 -4.45 25.74 9.75
N GLY A 217 -5.53 25.86 8.94
CA GLY A 217 -6.81 26.37 9.43
C GLY A 217 -7.94 25.35 9.62
N GLU A 218 -8.10 24.40 8.74
CA GLU A 218 -9.37 23.66 8.67
C GLU A 218 -9.31 22.16 8.97
N PHE A 219 -8.14 21.49 8.94
CA PHE A 219 -8.07 20.06 9.28
C PHE A 219 -8.36 19.75 10.75
N SER A 220 -8.12 20.67 11.66
CA SER A 220 -8.48 20.48 13.08
C SER A 220 -9.99 20.34 13.30
N ASN A 221 -10.81 20.81 12.38
CA ASN A 221 -12.27 20.75 12.49
C ASN A 221 -12.90 19.52 11.84
N LEU A 222 -12.21 18.88 10.85
CA LEU A 222 -12.72 17.68 10.18
C LEU A 222 -12.43 16.37 10.95
N VAL A 223 -11.46 16.40 11.86
CA VAL A 223 -11.10 15.23 12.69
C VAL A 223 -11.87 15.18 14.01
N ARG A 224 -12.71 16.19 14.32
CA ARG A 224 -13.48 16.28 15.58
C ARG A 224 -14.97 15.95 15.44
N THR A 225 -15.41 15.45 14.31
CA THR A 225 -16.74 14.84 14.11
C THR A 225 -16.60 13.38 13.80
#